data_05177c905307fcd9eee4479e6e7d93a0
#
_entry.id   05177c905307fcd9eee4479e6e7d93a0
#
_cell.length_a   1.000
_cell.length_b   1.000
_cell.length_c   1.000
_cell.angle_alpha   90.00
_cell.angle_beta   90.00
_cell.angle_gamma   90.00
#
_symmetry.space_group_name_H-M   'P 1'
#
loop_
_entity.id
_entity.type
_entity.pdbx_description
1 polymer ?
#
loop_
_entity_poly.entity_id
_entity_poly.type
_entity_poly.pdbx_seq_one_letter_code
_entity_poly.pdbx_strand_id
1 'polypeptide(L)'
;MCRLFAHQPARDYESQTRSLRIDGHATSIRLEMGFWDTLEEIAGKEGKSLAKFLTQLYREVLDYHGEVHNFASLLRCSCLIYRSRPVQDEVRFRGEPRLVAAE
;
A
#
# COMPACT_ATOMS: atom_id res chain seq x y z
N MET A 1 14.72 19.03 10.75
CA MET A 1 13.55 18.24 10.30
C MET A 1 12.61 19.01 9.41
N CYS A 2 12.21 20.21 9.84
CA CYS A 2 11.25 20.96 9.02
C CYS A 2 11.78 21.26 7.62
N ARG A 3 13.06 21.58 7.52
CA ARG A 3 13.62 21.86 6.21
C ARG A 3 13.55 20.64 5.29
N LEU A 4 13.86 19.48 5.84
CA LEU A 4 13.79 18.25 5.07
C LEU A 4 12.37 18.02 4.56
N PHE A 5 11.39 18.18 5.42
CA PHE A 5 10.01 17.94 5.04
C PHE A 5 9.50 19.01 4.08
N ALA A 6 9.88 20.27 4.30
CA ALA A 6 9.41 21.37 3.47
C ALA A 6 9.97 21.30 2.06
N HIS A 7 11.13 20.70 1.90
CA HIS A 7 11.81 20.66 0.60
C HIS A 7 11.48 19.40 -0.20
N GLN A 8 10.44 18.66 0.18
CA GLN A 8 10.00 17.55 -0.64
C GLN A 8 9.64 18.01 -2.04
N PRO A 9 9.89 17.18 -3.06
CA PRO A 9 9.43 17.52 -4.39
C PRO A 9 7.91 17.68 -4.39
N ALA A 10 7.42 18.75 -5.00
CA ALA A 10 5.98 19.02 -5.00
C ALA A 10 5.18 17.87 -5.58
N ARG A 11 5.74 17.18 -6.58
CA ARG A 11 5.08 16.04 -7.20
C ARG A 11 4.71 14.97 -6.19
N ASP A 12 5.55 14.75 -5.18
CA ASP A 12 5.35 13.61 -4.27
C ASP A 12 4.09 13.75 -3.45
N TYR A 13 3.66 14.98 -3.14
CA TYR A 13 2.45 15.14 -2.35
C TYR A 13 1.27 15.66 -3.15
N GLU A 14 1.38 15.67 -4.48
CA GLU A 14 0.21 15.92 -5.32
C GLU A 14 -0.62 14.65 -5.39
N SER A 15 -1.94 14.79 -5.35
CA SER A 15 -2.84 13.65 -5.42
C SER A 15 -3.10 13.27 -6.86
N GLN A 16 -3.27 11.98 -7.07
CA GLN A 16 -3.68 11.44 -8.36
C GLN A 16 -4.75 10.40 -8.13
N THR A 17 -5.83 10.51 -8.89
CA THR A 17 -6.89 9.49 -8.85
C THR A 17 -6.63 8.51 -9.97
N ARG A 18 -6.61 7.23 -9.64
CA ARG A 18 -6.46 6.17 -10.64
C ARG A 18 -7.66 5.27 -10.60
N SER A 19 -8.12 4.88 -11.78
CA SER A 19 -9.19 3.91 -11.92
C SER A 19 -8.54 2.57 -12.19
N LEU A 20 -8.82 1.61 -11.31
CA LEU A 20 -8.22 0.30 -11.38
C LEU A 20 -9.30 -0.75 -11.23
N ARG A 21 -9.05 -1.92 -11.82
CA ARG A 21 -9.97 -3.04 -11.62
C ARG A 21 -9.44 -3.86 -10.47
N ILE A 22 -10.15 -3.80 -9.36
CA ILE A 22 -9.77 -4.47 -8.13
C ILE A 22 -10.85 -5.49 -7.81
N ASP A 23 -10.44 -6.75 -7.74
CA ASP A 23 -11.34 -7.87 -7.49
C ASP A 23 -12.53 -7.87 -8.46
N GLY A 24 -12.25 -7.53 -9.73
CA GLY A 24 -13.28 -7.55 -10.76
C GLY A 24 -14.13 -6.30 -10.84
N HIS A 25 -13.92 -5.33 -9.97
CA HIS A 25 -14.72 -4.11 -9.94
C HIS A 25 -13.88 -2.91 -10.33
N ALA A 26 -14.46 -2.03 -11.14
CA ALA A 26 -13.81 -0.76 -11.45
C ALA A 26 -13.86 0.11 -10.20
N THR A 27 -12.69 0.52 -9.73
CA THR A 27 -12.57 1.26 -8.49
C THR A 27 -11.69 2.48 -8.72
N SER A 28 -12.10 3.63 -8.22
CA SER A 28 -11.31 4.84 -8.29
C SER A 28 -10.69 5.10 -6.92
N ILE A 29 -9.37 5.30 -6.90
CA ILE A 29 -8.64 5.54 -5.67
C ILE A 29 -7.80 6.78 -5.85
N ARG A 30 -7.85 7.67 -4.85
CA ARG A 30 -7.08 8.90 -4.86
C ARG A 30 -6.01 8.82 -3.80
N LEU A 31 -4.75 8.91 -4.23
CA LEU A 31 -3.60 8.87 -3.33
C LEU A 31 -2.57 9.88 -3.83
N GLU A 32 -1.76 10.36 -2.90
CA GLU A 32 -0.63 11.18 -3.25
C GLU A 32 0.39 10.37 -4.04
N MET A 33 1.12 11.03 -4.93
CA MET A 33 2.03 10.32 -5.83
C MET A 33 3.10 9.53 -5.10
N GLY A 34 3.57 10.03 -3.96
CA GLY A 34 4.53 9.28 -3.17
C GLY A 34 4.02 7.91 -2.76
N PHE A 35 2.74 7.81 -2.47
CA PHE A 35 2.14 6.52 -2.13
C PHE A 35 1.98 5.65 -3.37
N TRP A 36 1.55 6.24 -4.51
CA TRP A 36 1.46 5.46 -5.73
C TRP A 36 2.81 4.86 -6.12
N ASP A 37 3.87 5.66 -6.02
CA ASP A 37 5.21 5.19 -6.34
C ASP A 37 5.62 4.04 -5.43
N THR A 38 5.32 4.15 -4.14
CA THR A 38 5.65 3.09 -3.18
C THR A 38 4.87 1.82 -3.49
N LEU A 39 3.58 1.94 -3.80
CA LEU A 39 2.77 0.76 -4.14
C LEU A 39 3.29 0.09 -5.41
N GLU A 40 3.71 0.87 -6.41
CA GLU A 40 4.30 0.31 -7.62
C GLU A 40 5.58 -0.44 -7.29
N GLU A 41 6.38 0.09 -6.38
CA GLU A 41 7.61 -0.57 -5.97
C GLU A 41 7.31 -1.91 -5.29
N ILE A 42 6.33 -1.92 -4.40
CA ILE A 42 5.94 -3.17 -3.71
C ILE A 42 5.47 -4.20 -4.72
N ALA A 43 4.58 -3.79 -5.62
CA ALA A 43 4.05 -4.70 -6.63
C ALA A 43 5.17 -5.26 -7.49
N GLY A 44 6.13 -4.40 -7.88
CA GLY A 44 7.26 -4.84 -8.69
C GLY A 44 8.11 -5.86 -7.98
N LYS A 45 8.34 -5.67 -6.68
CA LYS A 45 9.11 -6.64 -5.91
C LYS A 45 8.42 -7.99 -5.83
N GLU A 46 7.09 -7.98 -5.87
CA GLU A 46 6.34 -9.24 -5.84
C GLU A 46 6.08 -9.81 -7.22
N GLY A 47 6.59 -9.16 -8.25
CA GLY A 47 6.43 -9.65 -9.60
C GLY A 47 5.00 -9.54 -10.11
N LYS A 48 4.25 -8.57 -9.63
CA LYS A 48 2.85 -8.40 -9.98
C LYS A 48 2.59 -7.03 -10.56
N SER A 49 1.50 -6.92 -11.33
CA SER A 49 1.02 -5.59 -11.71
C SER A 49 0.42 -4.93 -10.47
N LEU A 50 0.31 -3.61 -10.53
CA LEU A 50 -0.30 -2.87 -9.42
C LEU A 50 -1.72 -3.36 -9.17
N ALA A 51 -2.52 -3.53 -10.23
CA ALA A 51 -3.90 -3.98 -10.07
C ALA A 51 -3.99 -5.36 -9.41
N LYS A 52 -3.08 -6.26 -9.77
CA LYS A 52 -3.08 -7.59 -9.17
C LYS A 52 -2.66 -7.54 -7.71
N PHE A 53 -1.67 -6.73 -7.40
CA PHE A 53 -1.24 -6.57 -6.01
C PHE A 53 -2.37 -6.00 -5.17
N LEU A 54 -3.03 -4.97 -5.65
CA LEU A 54 -4.12 -4.35 -4.88
C LEU A 54 -5.31 -5.29 -4.75
N THR A 55 -5.59 -6.09 -5.77
CA THR A 55 -6.66 -7.08 -5.68
C THR A 55 -6.34 -8.11 -4.61
N GLN A 56 -5.11 -8.59 -4.57
CA GLN A 56 -4.72 -9.56 -3.56
C GLN A 56 -4.84 -8.98 -2.16
N LEU A 57 -4.36 -7.75 -1.98
CA LEU A 57 -4.44 -7.10 -0.68
C LEU A 57 -5.90 -6.88 -0.28
N TYR A 58 -6.72 -6.45 -1.21
CA TYR A 58 -8.15 -6.25 -0.97
C TYR A 58 -8.79 -7.53 -0.47
N ARG A 59 -8.51 -8.66 -1.14
CA ARG A 59 -9.07 -9.93 -0.73
C ARG A 59 -8.61 -10.35 0.65
N GLU A 60 -7.35 -10.12 0.97
CA GLU A 60 -6.83 -10.50 2.28
C GLU A 60 -7.47 -9.66 3.38
N VAL A 61 -7.69 -8.38 3.11
CA VAL A 61 -8.39 -7.53 4.08
C VAL A 61 -9.83 -8.01 4.26
N LEU A 62 -10.48 -8.33 3.15
CA LEU A 62 -11.86 -8.80 3.20
C LEU A 62 -11.97 -10.11 3.99
N ASP A 63 -11.04 -11.03 3.76
CA ASP A 63 -11.06 -12.32 4.46
C ASP A 63 -10.81 -12.13 5.95
N TYR A 64 -9.89 -11.25 6.31
CA TYR A 64 -9.51 -11.09 7.71
C TYR A 64 -10.53 -10.28 8.49
N HIS A 65 -11.04 -9.20 7.90
CA HIS A 65 -11.94 -8.28 8.61
C HIS A 65 -13.41 -8.47 8.27
N GLY A 66 -13.71 -9.22 7.23
CA GLY A 66 -15.10 -9.41 6.78
C GLY A 66 -15.62 -8.29 5.90
N GLU A 67 -14.90 -7.19 5.81
CA GLU A 67 -15.30 -6.07 4.97
C GLU A 67 -14.08 -5.19 4.73
N VAL A 68 -14.18 -4.33 3.73
CA VAL A 68 -13.09 -3.41 3.41
C VAL A 68 -13.61 -2.00 3.55
N HIS A 69 -13.09 -1.30 4.54
CA HIS A 69 -13.38 0.12 4.75
C HIS A 69 -12.16 0.91 4.37
N ASN A 70 -12.40 2.07 3.80
CA ASN A 70 -11.36 3.08 3.67
C ASN A 70 -10.04 2.49 3.15
N PHE A 71 -10.17 1.85 1.99
CA PHE A 71 -9.03 1.15 1.40
C PHE A 71 -7.87 2.10 1.14
N ALA A 72 -8.17 3.36 0.78
CA ALA A 72 -7.11 4.35 0.54
C ALA A 72 -6.24 4.54 1.79
N SER A 73 -6.86 4.65 2.96
CA SER A 73 -6.10 4.79 4.19
C SER A 73 -5.27 3.55 4.49
N LEU A 74 -5.85 2.38 4.23
CA LEU A 74 -5.11 1.14 4.43
C LEU A 74 -3.88 1.11 3.53
N LEU A 75 -4.01 1.57 2.29
CA LEU A 75 -2.90 1.60 1.37
C LEU A 75 -1.80 2.54 1.84
N ARG A 76 -2.19 3.72 2.37
CA ARG A 76 -1.20 4.64 2.92
C ARG A 76 -0.46 4.00 4.08
N CYS A 77 -1.18 3.35 4.97
CA CYS A 77 -0.56 2.68 6.12
C CYS A 77 0.34 1.53 5.67
N SER A 78 -0.05 0.83 4.63
CA SER A 78 0.80 -0.24 4.08
C SER A 78 2.13 0.33 3.60
N CYS A 79 2.10 1.48 2.96
CA CYS A 79 3.32 2.13 2.50
C CYS A 79 4.22 2.52 3.67
N LEU A 80 3.63 3.00 4.78
CA LEU A 80 4.40 3.34 5.96
C LEU A 80 5.07 2.10 6.53
N ILE A 81 4.35 0.99 6.59
CA ILE A 81 4.91 -0.26 7.08
C ILE A 81 6.07 -0.70 6.21
N TYR A 82 5.87 -0.65 4.89
CA TYR A 82 6.89 -1.07 3.95
C TYR A 82 8.16 -0.25 4.11
N ARG A 83 8.04 1.07 4.20
CA ARG A 83 9.20 1.94 4.30
C ARG A 83 9.93 1.82 5.63
N SER A 84 9.25 1.39 6.67
CA SER A 84 9.85 1.30 8.00
C SER A 84 10.54 -0.02 8.27
N ARG A 85 10.46 -0.99 7.36
CA ARG A 85 10.99 -2.33 7.62
C ARG A 85 12.26 -2.60 6.83
N PRO A 86 13.31 -3.13 7.48
CA PRO A 86 14.46 -3.63 6.75
C PRO A 86 14.09 -4.85 5.92
N VAL A 87 14.94 -5.18 4.95
CA VAL A 87 14.66 -6.29 4.03
C VAL A 87 14.48 -7.61 4.79
N GLN A 88 15.33 -7.87 5.77
CA GLN A 88 15.22 -9.12 6.51
C GLN A 88 13.93 -9.18 7.33
N ASP A 89 13.40 -8.03 7.70
CA ASP A 89 12.12 -8.02 8.41
C ASP A 89 10.98 -8.38 7.50
N GLU A 90 11.08 -8.07 6.22
CA GLU A 90 10.05 -8.49 5.28
C GLU A 90 9.91 -9.99 5.23
N VAL A 91 11.06 -10.69 5.20
CA VAL A 91 11.04 -12.15 5.16
C VAL A 91 10.43 -12.70 6.44
N ARG A 92 10.87 -12.20 7.57
CA ARG A 92 10.35 -12.67 8.86
C ARG A 92 8.88 -12.36 9.01
N PHE A 93 8.47 -11.19 8.56
CA PHE A 93 7.08 -10.78 8.69
C PHE A 93 6.16 -11.75 7.92
N ARG A 94 6.56 -12.15 6.73
CA ARG A 94 5.75 -13.09 5.96
C ARG A 94 5.68 -14.45 6.62
N GLY A 95 6.71 -14.80 7.39
CA GLY A 95 6.70 -16.07 8.08
C GLY A 95 5.90 -16.05 9.36
N GLU A 96 5.48 -14.87 9.82
CA GLU A 96 4.76 -14.77 11.09
C GLU A 96 3.58 -13.83 10.96
N PRO A 97 2.60 -14.23 10.17
CA PRO A 97 1.46 -13.34 9.93
C PRO A 97 0.68 -12.98 11.17
N ARG A 98 0.76 -13.79 12.22
CA ARG A 98 0.03 -13.47 13.43
C ARG A 98 0.54 -12.21 14.10
N LEU A 99 1.72 -11.74 13.76
CA LEU A 99 2.20 -10.49 14.31
C LEU A 99 1.28 -9.35 13.96
N VAL A 100 0.66 -9.44 12.81
CA VAL A 100 -0.30 -8.45 12.38
C VAL A 100 -1.52 -8.50 13.26
N ALA A 101 -1.95 -9.73 13.54
CA ALA A 101 -3.17 -9.91 14.32
C ALA A 101 -2.99 -9.50 15.76
N ALA A 102 -1.77 -9.52 16.25
CA ALA A 102 -1.52 -9.25 17.65
C ALA A 102 -1.89 -7.83 18.01
N GLU A 103 -2.03 -7.02 17.07
CA GLU A 103 -2.40 -5.67 17.44
C GLU A 103 -3.48 -5.14 16.64
#